data_2f4abf0986db71c1bb4ebbe18d3bf465
#
_entry.id   2f4abf0986db71c1bb4ebbe18d3bf465
#
_cell.length_a   1.000
_cell.length_b   1.000
_cell.length_c   1.000
_cell.angle_alpha   90.00
_cell.angle_beta   90.00
_cell.angle_gamma   90.00
#
_symmetry.space_group_name_H-M   'P 1'
#
loop_
_entity.id
_entity.type
_entity.pdbx_description
1 polymer ?
#
loop_
_entity_poly.entity_id
_entity_poly.type
_entity_poly.pdbx_seq_one_letter_code
_entity_poly.pdbx_strand_id
1 'polypeptide(L)'
;SLQDMLKNPKQRGILGEYYLETLLKNVLPVGSYQMQYAFRDGTIVDAMVRVRDKIIPIDSKFSLENYNRLVEETNPAERERLEKLFKSDLKNRIDETSKYIKPEEGTMDFAFMFIPHEAIYYDLLVAQVGAIKINTRDLVEYAFKDKRVIIVSPTSFLAYLQTVLQGLKALQIEESAKEIGRKVEELARHLSAYDQYMSKLGVTLGTTVGHYNEAYKKFRSIDKDITKITGTPIGIEPTLLDRPNEAGE
;
A
#
# COMPACT_ATOMS: atom_id res chain seq x y z
N SER A 1 12.86 -12.04 -39.34
CA SER A 1 11.43 -12.18 -39.01
C SER A 1 11.26 -12.25 -37.48
N LEU A 2 10.04 -12.04 -36.97
CA LEU A 2 9.74 -12.21 -35.54
C LEU A 2 10.11 -13.62 -35.04
N GLN A 3 9.99 -14.63 -35.89
CA GLN A 3 10.38 -16.01 -35.63
C GLN A 3 11.90 -16.18 -35.45
N ASP A 4 12.71 -15.37 -36.15
CA ASP A 4 14.17 -15.42 -36.01
C ASP A 4 14.64 -14.73 -34.73
N MET A 5 13.94 -13.70 -34.27
CA MET A 5 14.16 -13.07 -32.96
C MET A 5 13.87 -14.04 -31.80
N LEU A 6 12.84 -14.87 -31.94
CA LEU A 6 12.48 -15.89 -30.93
C LEU A 6 13.46 -17.09 -30.90
N LYS A 7 14.32 -17.27 -31.90
CA LYS A 7 15.37 -18.31 -31.92
C LYS A 7 16.62 -17.90 -31.12
N ASN A 8 16.87 -16.63 -30.91
CA ASN A 8 18.05 -16.16 -30.19
C ASN A 8 17.77 -16.09 -28.67
N PRO A 9 18.51 -16.85 -27.82
CA PRO A 9 18.30 -16.88 -26.36
C PRO A 9 18.36 -15.50 -25.69
N LYS A 10 19.26 -14.64 -26.14
CA LYS A 10 19.42 -13.28 -25.61
C LYS A 10 18.22 -12.39 -25.93
N GLN A 11 17.69 -12.49 -27.14
CA GLN A 11 16.51 -11.71 -27.55
C GLN A 11 15.23 -12.20 -26.85
N ARG A 12 15.11 -13.50 -26.57
CA ARG A 12 14.03 -14.08 -25.76
C ARG A 12 14.04 -13.55 -24.31
N GLY A 13 15.23 -13.44 -23.71
CA GLY A 13 15.37 -12.85 -22.38
C GLY A 13 14.86 -11.42 -22.33
N ILE A 14 15.28 -10.57 -23.29
CA ILE A 14 14.84 -9.19 -23.43
C ILE A 14 13.32 -9.09 -23.61
N LEU A 15 12.72 -9.97 -24.41
CA LEU A 15 11.26 -10.01 -24.62
C LEU A 15 10.52 -10.42 -23.34
N GLY A 16 11.05 -11.37 -22.58
CA GLY A 16 10.48 -11.77 -21.29
C GLY A 16 10.49 -10.65 -20.27
N GLU A 17 11.61 -9.93 -20.15
CA GLU A 17 11.73 -8.77 -19.28
C GLU A 17 10.78 -7.63 -19.71
N TYR A 18 10.72 -7.32 -21.01
CA TYR A 18 9.81 -6.32 -21.56
C TYR A 18 8.33 -6.67 -21.30
N TYR A 19 7.98 -7.95 -21.44
CA TYR A 19 6.62 -8.40 -21.16
C TYR A 19 6.29 -8.29 -19.66
N LEU A 20 7.20 -8.69 -18.79
CA LEU A 20 7.07 -8.50 -17.34
C LEU A 20 6.88 -7.02 -16.99
N GLU A 21 7.72 -6.13 -17.53
CA GLU A 21 7.60 -4.69 -17.31
C GLU A 21 6.25 -4.15 -17.76
N THR A 22 5.78 -4.58 -18.94
CA THR A 22 4.47 -4.18 -19.47
C THR A 22 3.32 -4.61 -18.56
N LEU A 23 3.37 -5.82 -18.01
CA LEU A 23 2.37 -6.32 -17.04
C LEU A 23 2.38 -5.49 -15.76
N LEU A 24 3.56 -5.27 -15.18
CA LEU A 24 3.71 -4.48 -13.96
C LEU A 24 3.20 -3.05 -14.13
N LYS A 25 3.59 -2.40 -15.23
CA LYS A 25 3.16 -1.03 -15.58
C LYS A 25 1.65 -0.88 -15.75
N ASN A 26 1.00 -1.90 -16.32
CA ASN A 26 -0.44 -1.85 -16.57
C ASN A 26 -1.30 -2.13 -15.32
N VAL A 27 -0.74 -2.80 -14.31
CA VAL A 27 -1.50 -3.26 -13.15
C VAL A 27 -1.17 -2.48 -11.89
N LEU A 28 0.10 -2.11 -11.70
CA LEU A 28 0.56 -1.51 -10.45
C LEU A 28 0.72 0.02 -10.55
N PRO A 29 0.46 0.76 -9.46
CA PRO A 29 0.75 2.19 -9.38
C PRO A 29 2.22 2.49 -9.62
N VAL A 30 2.49 3.67 -10.15
CA VAL A 30 3.86 4.19 -10.31
C VAL A 30 4.58 4.19 -8.95
N GLY A 31 5.82 3.68 -8.93
CA GLY A 31 6.63 3.58 -7.71
C GLY A 31 6.38 2.30 -6.87
N SER A 32 5.36 1.49 -7.22
CA SER A 32 5.13 0.20 -6.57
C SER A 32 5.96 -0.95 -7.13
N TYR A 33 6.73 -0.73 -8.18
CA TYR A 33 7.65 -1.70 -8.76
C TYR A 33 8.90 -1.01 -9.29
N GLN A 34 9.96 -1.79 -9.46
CA GLN A 34 11.21 -1.35 -10.06
C GLN A 34 11.79 -2.50 -10.88
N MET A 35 12.22 -2.20 -12.12
CA MET A 35 12.97 -3.13 -12.96
C MET A 35 14.45 -3.10 -12.58
N GLN A 36 15.16 -4.21 -12.80
CA GLN A 36 16.60 -4.36 -12.57
C GLN A 36 17.01 -3.88 -11.17
N TYR A 37 16.37 -4.43 -10.14
CA TYR A 37 16.62 -4.04 -8.75
C TYR A 37 17.93 -4.65 -8.24
N ALA A 38 18.85 -3.78 -7.78
CA ALA A 38 20.14 -4.18 -7.22
C ALA A 38 20.05 -4.31 -5.69
N PHE A 39 20.45 -5.45 -5.17
CA PHE A 39 20.65 -5.72 -3.74
C PHE A 39 21.99 -5.18 -3.26
N ARG A 40 22.17 -5.09 -1.94
CA ARG A 40 23.40 -4.56 -1.32
C ARG A 40 24.63 -5.39 -1.64
N ASP A 41 24.49 -6.68 -1.85
CA ASP A 41 25.56 -7.60 -2.23
C ASP A 41 25.94 -7.52 -3.73
N GLY A 42 25.31 -6.63 -4.49
CA GLY A 42 25.53 -6.41 -5.92
C GLY A 42 24.76 -7.36 -6.83
N THR A 43 23.98 -8.31 -6.30
CA THR A 43 23.10 -9.13 -7.14
C THR A 43 21.94 -8.30 -7.67
N ILE A 44 21.51 -8.58 -8.90
CA ILE A 44 20.41 -7.85 -9.57
C ILE A 44 19.31 -8.84 -9.92
N VAL A 45 18.08 -8.53 -9.50
CA VAL A 45 16.87 -9.24 -9.89
C VAL A 45 16.13 -8.45 -10.98
N ASP A 46 15.46 -9.18 -11.90
CA ASP A 46 14.84 -8.54 -13.08
C ASP A 46 13.77 -7.52 -12.73
N ALA A 47 12.96 -7.79 -11.70
CA ALA A 47 12.01 -6.82 -11.16
C ALA A 47 11.78 -7.04 -9.67
N MET A 48 11.27 -6.01 -9.00
CA MET A 48 10.69 -6.13 -7.67
C MET A 48 9.34 -5.42 -7.60
N VAL A 49 8.45 -5.92 -6.75
CA VAL A 49 7.21 -5.24 -6.36
C VAL A 49 7.30 -4.85 -4.89
N ARG A 50 7.00 -3.59 -4.60
CA ARG A 50 7.00 -3.05 -3.23
C ARG A 50 5.65 -3.24 -2.57
N VAL A 51 5.65 -3.82 -1.39
CA VAL A 51 4.46 -4.03 -0.55
C VAL A 51 4.78 -3.50 0.85
N ARG A 52 4.38 -2.28 1.15
CA ARG A 52 4.80 -1.54 2.36
C ARG A 52 6.32 -1.36 2.44
N ASP A 53 6.89 -1.82 3.55
CA ASP A 53 8.31 -1.83 3.89
C ASP A 53 9.06 -3.02 3.30
N LYS A 54 8.34 -3.94 2.64
CA LYS A 54 8.92 -5.14 2.03
C LYS A 54 8.85 -5.12 0.51
N ILE A 55 9.69 -5.93 -0.12
CA ILE A 55 9.71 -6.14 -1.56
C ILE A 55 9.53 -7.62 -1.92
N ILE A 56 8.90 -7.87 -3.07
CA ILE A 56 8.78 -9.20 -3.65
C ILE A 56 9.68 -9.25 -4.88
N PRO A 57 10.77 -10.04 -4.88
CA PRO A 57 11.62 -10.19 -6.05
C PRO A 57 10.95 -11.05 -7.12
N ILE A 58 11.21 -10.72 -8.39
CA ILE A 58 10.67 -11.40 -9.56
C ILE A 58 11.80 -11.64 -10.55
N ASP A 59 12.07 -12.92 -10.83
CA ASP A 59 13.05 -13.35 -11.82
C ASP A 59 12.34 -13.89 -13.07
N SER A 60 12.65 -13.36 -14.25
CA SER A 60 11.97 -13.67 -15.51
C SER A 60 12.81 -14.49 -16.50
N LYS A 61 14.02 -14.89 -16.11
CA LYS A 61 14.97 -15.58 -16.98
C LYS A 61 14.69 -17.08 -17.03
N PHE A 62 13.94 -17.53 -18.02
CA PHE A 62 13.69 -18.93 -18.27
C PHE A 62 14.20 -19.37 -19.65
N SER A 63 15.11 -20.36 -19.68
CA SER A 63 15.60 -20.94 -20.93
C SER A 63 14.58 -21.93 -21.50
N LEU A 64 14.18 -21.70 -22.75
CA LEU A 64 13.23 -22.57 -23.48
C LEU A 64 13.92 -23.60 -24.36
N GLU A 65 15.25 -23.65 -24.38
CA GLU A 65 15.99 -24.46 -25.37
C GLU A 65 15.69 -25.93 -25.23
N ASN A 66 15.87 -26.48 -24.04
CA ASN A 66 15.63 -27.90 -23.82
C ASN A 66 14.15 -28.28 -23.87
N TYR A 67 13.24 -27.34 -23.51
CA TYR A 67 11.80 -27.49 -23.67
C TYR A 67 11.44 -27.63 -25.17
N ASN A 68 11.89 -26.72 -26.03
CA ASN A 68 11.57 -26.74 -27.46
C ASN A 68 12.13 -28.00 -28.12
N ARG A 69 13.38 -28.38 -27.80
CA ARG A 69 13.99 -29.65 -28.28
C ARG A 69 13.20 -30.88 -27.85
N LEU A 70 12.71 -30.85 -26.60
CA LEU A 70 11.91 -31.97 -26.08
C LEU A 70 10.56 -32.11 -26.80
N VAL A 71 9.90 -30.98 -27.16
CA VAL A 71 8.63 -30.99 -27.89
C VAL A 71 8.80 -31.55 -29.31
N GLU A 72 9.91 -31.22 -29.97
CA GLU A 72 10.20 -31.59 -31.36
C GLU A 72 10.80 -33.00 -31.50
N GLU A 73 11.34 -33.58 -30.42
CA GLU A 73 12.08 -34.87 -30.46
C GLU A 73 11.13 -36.06 -30.60
N THR A 74 11.45 -36.96 -31.53
CA THR A 74 10.69 -38.19 -31.78
C THR A 74 11.38 -39.46 -31.30
N ASN A 75 12.72 -39.42 -31.14
CA ASN A 75 13.50 -40.58 -30.66
C ASN A 75 13.29 -40.75 -29.14
N PRO A 76 12.79 -41.91 -28.68
CA PRO A 76 12.51 -42.14 -27.26
C PRO A 76 13.73 -41.98 -26.33
N ALA A 77 14.90 -42.44 -26.76
CA ALA A 77 16.13 -42.40 -25.96
C ALA A 77 16.64 -40.93 -25.79
N GLU A 78 16.65 -40.19 -26.90
CA GLU A 78 17.06 -38.78 -26.86
C GLU A 78 16.02 -37.91 -26.10
N ARG A 79 14.76 -38.24 -26.22
CA ARG A 79 13.67 -37.62 -25.47
C ARG A 79 13.85 -37.79 -23.95
N GLU A 80 14.18 -39.00 -23.46
CA GLU A 80 14.44 -39.21 -22.02
C GLU A 80 15.65 -38.38 -21.55
N ARG A 81 16.68 -38.27 -22.38
CA ARG A 81 17.83 -37.39 -22.09
C ARG A 81 17.45 -35.94 -21.97
N LEU A 82 16.66 -35.44 -22.93
CA LEU A 82 16.17 -34.05 -22.94
C LEU A 82 15.22 -33.73 -21.77
N GLU A 83 14.41 -34.72 -21.36
CA GLU A 83 13.57 -34.58 -20.15
C GLU A 83 14.43 -34.38 -18.89
N LYS A 84 15.49 -35.14 -18.72
CA LYS A 84 16.42 -34.98 -17.59
C LYS A 84 17.09 -33.61 -17.61
N LEU A 85 17.50 -33.12 -18.79
CA LEU A 85 18.09 -31.79 -18.95
C LEU A 85 17.10 -30.72 -18.62
N PHE A 86 15.86 -30.78 -19.13
CA PHE A 86 14.81 -29.83 -18.85
C PHE A 86 14.47 -29.74 -17.35
N LYS A 87 14.37 -30.90 -16.67
CA LYS A 87 14.17 -30.92 -15.21
C LYS A 87 15.34 -30.31 -14.45
N SER A 88 16.58 -30.54 -14.91
CA SER A 88 17.76 -29.92 -14.32
C SER A 88 17.77 -28.41 -14.51
N ASP A 89 17.42 -27.93 -15.70
CA ASP A 89 17.33 -26.48 -15.98
C ASP A 89 16.27 -25.82 -15.11
N LEU A 90 15.09 -26.43 -14.99
CA LEU A 90 14.03 -25.94 -14.14
C LEU A 90 14.47 -25.86 -12.67
N LYS A 91 15.09 -26.93 -12.16
CA LYS A 91 15.61 -26.98 -10.79
C LYS A 91 16.64 -25.89 -10.55
N ASN A 92 17.63 -25.76 -11.46
CA ASN A 92 18.66 -24.73 -11.37
C ASN A 92 18.05 -23.33 -11.34
N ARG A 93 17.03 -23.07 -12.17
CA ARG A 93 16.34 -21.78 -12.19
C ARG A 93 15.58 -21.50 -10.89
N ILE A 94 14.92 -22.51 -10.32
CA ILE A 94 14.27 -22.39 -9.00
C ILE A 94 15.31 -22.06 -7.93
N ASP A 95 16.46 -22.76 -7.93
CA ASP A 95 17.55 -22.50 -6.98
C ASP A 95 18.18 -21.11 -7.15
N GLU A 96 18.29 -20.61 -8.38
CA GLU A 96 18.77 -19.25 -8.65
C GLU A 96 17.76 -18.21 -8.17
N THR A 97 16.49 -18.34 -8.51
CA THR A 97 15.44 -17.42 -8.09
C THR A 97 15.33 -17.36 -6.57
N SER A 98 15.52 -18.49 -5.87
CA SER A 98 15.48 -18.54 -4.41
C SER A 98 16.56 -17.69 -3.73
N LYS A 99 17.68 -17.40 -4.39
CA LYS A 99 18.77 -16.55 -3.87
C LYS A 99 18.39 -15.08 -3.75
N TYR A 100 17.31 -14.65 -4.41
CA TYR A 100 16.78 -13.28 -4.28
C TYR A 100 15.88 -13.12 -3.05
N ILE A 101 15.58 -14.19 -2.30
CA ILE A 101 14.84 -14.13 -1.04
C ILE A 101 15.84 -13.75 0.06
N LYS A 102 15.83 -12.47 0.45
CA LYS A 102 16.76 -11.85 1.40
C LYS A 102 15.98 -11.03 2.43
N PRO A 103 15.36 -11.66 3.42
CA PRO A 103 14.55 -10.95 4.43
C PRO A 103 15.34 -9.87 5.17
N GLU A 104 16.66 -10.04 5.33
CA GLU A 104 17.60 -9.06 5.91
C GLU A 104 17.77 -7.81 5.05
N GLU A 105 17.47 -7.89 3.75
CA GLU A 105 17.43 -6.76 2.83
C GLU A 105 15.99 -6.26 2.55
N GLY A 106 15.01 -6.74 3.32
CA GLY A 106 13.63 -6.29 3.24
C GLY A 106 12.76 -7.06 2.25
N THR A 107 13.18 -8.23 1.75
CA THR A 107 12.30 -9.05 0.92
C THR A 107 11.22 -9.74 1.75
N MET A 108 10.11 -10.09 1.09
CA MET A 108 9.22 -11.14 1.57
C MET A 108 10.00 -12.47 1.65
N ASP A 109 9.42 -13.45 2.32
CA ASP A 109 9.97 -14.80 2.45
C ASP A 109 9.68 -15.71 1.25
N PHE A 110 9.37 -15.13 0.11
CA PHE A 110 9.17 -15.78 -1.17
C PHE A 110 9.59 -14.89 -2.34
N ALA A 111 9.76 -15.49 -3.52
CA ALA A 111 10.02 -14.82 -4.79
C ALA A 111 9.14 -15.39 -5.90
N PHE A 112 8.89 -14.59 -6.94
CA PHE A 112 8.25 -15.09 -8.16
C PHE A 112 9.28 -15.50 -9.20
N MET A 113 9.07 -16.68 -9.79
CA MET A 113 9.72 -17.11 -11.02
C MET A 113 8.74 -16.94 -12.18
N PHE A 114 8.94 -15.91 -12.98
CA PHE A 114 8.04 -15.57 -14.07
C PHE A 114 8.44 -16.32 -15.36
N ILE A 115 7.53 -17.15 -15.86
CA ILE A 115 7.67 -17.84 -17.14
C ILE A 115 6.83 -17.08 -18.18
N PRO A 116 7.43 -16.37 -19.15
CA PRO A 116 6.70 -15.52 -20.09
C PRO A 116 5.96 -16.33 -21.17
N HIS A 117 5.51 -17.53 -20.86
CA HIS A 117 4.90 -18.46 -21.81
C HIS A 117 3.85 -19.35 -21.15
N GLU A 118 2.58 -19.11 -21.46
CA GLU A 118 1.44 -19.85 -20.86
C GLU A 118 1.50 -21.35 -21.09
N ALA A 119 1.84 -21.78 -22.34
CA ALA A 119 1.88 -23.19 -22.68
C ALA A 119 2.90 -23.95 -21.83
N ILE A 120 4.08 -23.37 -21.59
CA ILE A 120 5.12 -24.00 -20.77
C ILE A 120 4.69 -24.10 -19.32
N TYR A 121 4.12 -23.03 -18.79
CA TYR A 121 3.58 -23.02 -17.43
C TYR A 121 2.47 -24.07 -17.26
N TYR A 122 1.57 -24.18 -18.24
CA TYR A 122 0.53 -25.21 -18.23
C TYR A 122 1.13 -26.61 -18.25
N ASP A 123 2.09 -26.88 -19.15
CA ASP A 123 2.76 -28.17 -19.24
C ASP A 123 3.49 -28.56 -17.95
N LEU A 124 4.09 -27.58 -17.26
CA LEU A 124 4.69 -27.80 -15.94
C LEU A 124 3.66 -28.20 -14.89
N LEU A 125 2.48 -27.57 -14.88
CA LEU A 125 1.42 -27.85 -13.90
C LEU A 125 0.75 -29.21 -14.13
N VAL A 126 0.50 -29.56 -15.40
CA VAL A 126 -0.15 -30.83 -15.75
C VAL A 126 0.84 -32.01 -15.79
N ALA A 127 2.11 -31.74 -15.51
CA ALA A 127 3.20 -32.71 -15.60
C ALA A 127 3.27 -33.37 -16.97
N GLN A 128 3.15 -32.57 -18.04
CA GLN A 128 3.12 -33.02 -19.41
C GLN A 128 3.80 -31.99 -20.33
N VAL A 129 4.60 -32.46 -21.28
CA VAL A 129 5.15 -31.60 -22.36
C VAL A 129 4.64 -32.15 -23.68
N GLY A 130 3.76 -31.47 -24.34
CA GLY A 130 3.06 -31.95 -25.53
C GLY A 130 2.27 -33.22 -25.22
N ALA A 131 2.54 -34.33 -25.96
CA ALA A 131 1.91 -35.62 -25.73
C ALA A 131 2.59 -36.48 -24.64
N ILE A 132 3.62 -35.94 -23.97
CA ILE A 132 4.50 -36.72 -23.07
C ILE A 132 4.18 -36.37 -21.62
N LYS A 133 3.98 -37.40 -20.79
CA LYS A 133 3.87 -37.26 -19.34
C LYS A 133 5.28 -37.10 -18.76
N ILE A 134 5.57 -35.91 -18.22
CA ILE A 134 6.80 -35.60 -17.50
C ILE A 134 6.44 -35.39 -16.04
N ASN A 135 7.06 -36.11 -15.12
CA ASN A 135 6.83 -35.85 -13.70
C ASN A 135 7.57 -34.57 -13.28
N THR A 136 6.92 -33.42 -13.41
CA THR A 136 7.38 -32.10 -12.95
C THR A 136 6.73 -31.67 -11.63
N ARG A 137 5.77 -32.46 -11.15
CA ARG A 137 5.02 -32.17 -9.92
C ARG A 137 5.95 -31.99 -8.72
N ASP A 138 6.95 -32.88 -8.60
CA ASP A 138 7.93 -32.82 -7.52
C ASP A 138 8.76 -31.52 -7.56
N LEU A 139 9.03 -30.99 -8.75
CA LEU A 139 9.78 -29.73 -8.91
C LEU A 139 8.93 -28.49 -8.58
N VAL A 140 7.64 -28.49 -8.93
CA VAL A 140 6.72 -27.40 -8.54
C VAL A 140 6.54 -27.39 -7.01
N GLU A 141 6.41 -28.58 -6.41
CA GLU A 141 6.34 -28.73 -4.96
C GLU A 141 7.63 -28.31 -4.26
N TYR A 142 8.79 -28.69 -4.79
CA TYR A 142 10.12 -28.26 -4.36
C TYR A 142 10.27 -26.74 -4.43
N ALA A 143 9.85 -26.09 -5.53
CA ALA A 143 9.89 -24.65 -5.66
C ALA A 143 9.12 -23.98 -4.53
N PHE A 144 7.88 -24.41 -4.30
CA PHE A 144 6.98 -23.78 -3.33
C PHE A 144 7.37 -24.06 -1.87
N LYS A 145 7.60 -25.35 -1.52
CA LYS A 145 7.82 -25.76 -0.12
C LYS A 145 9.25 -25.53 0.35
N ASP A 146 10.23 -25.94 -0.47
CA ASP A 146 11.63 -25.97 -0.03
C ASP A 146 12.35 -24.67 -0.38
N LYS A 147 12.01 -24.05 -1.52
CA LYS A 147 12.70 -22.86 -2.04
C LYS A 147 11.92 -21.57 -1.90
N ARG A 148 10.64 -21.65 -1.50
CA ARG A 148 9.76 -20.49 -1.38
C ARG A 148 9.64 -19.69 -2.67
N VAL A 149 9.75 -20.38 -3.81
CA VAL A 149 9.60 -19.80 -5.14
C VAL A 149 8.22 -20.13 -5.69
N ILE A 150 7.49 -19.13 -6.10
CA ILE A 150 6.18 -19.27 -6.73
C ILE A 150 6.37 -19.12 -8.23
N ILE A 151 6.17 -20.22 -8.96
CA ILE A 151 6.25 -20.21 -10.43
C ILE A 151 4.96 -19.63 -10.96
N VAL A 152 5.07 -18.64 -11.85
CA VAL A 152 3.91 -17.92 -12.41
C VAL A 152 4.02 -17.75 -13.92
N SER A 153 2.88 -17.80 -14.60
CA SER A 153 2.68 -17.37 -15.98
C SER A 153 2.16 -15.94 -16.03
N PRO A 154 2.08 -15.30 -17.19
CA PRO A 154 1.46 -13.98 -17.33
C PRO A 154 0.05 -13.91 -16.73
N THR A 155 -0.81 -14.88 -17.01
CA THR A 155 -2.19 -14.89 -16.51
C THR A 155 -2.26 -15.13 -15.00
N SER A 156 -1.53 -16.13 -14.47
CA SER A 156 -1.52 -16.40 -13.04
C SER A 156 -0.85 -15.26 -12.26
N PHE A 157 0.17 -14.62 -12.82
CA PHE A 157 0.84 -13.47 -12.24
C PHE A 157 -0.09 -12.26 -12.09
N LEU A 158 -0.95 -11.99 -13.10
CA LEU A 158 -1.99 -10.97 -13.00
C LEU A 158 -2.91 -11.20 -11.81
N ALA A 159 -3.32 -12.44 -11.53
CA ALA A 159 -4.15 -12.76 -10.37
C ALA A 159 -3.41 -12.46 -9.05
N TYR A 160 -2.13 -12.81 -8.93
CA TYR A 160 -1.31 -12.45 -7.77
C TYR A 160 -1.14 -10.94 -7.62
N LEU A 161 -0.85 -10.22 -8.71
CA LEU A 161 -0.74 -8.76 -8.69
C LEU A 161 -2.04 -8.08 -8.25
N GLN A 162 -3.21 -8.59 -8.68
CA GLN A 162 -4.51 -8.09 -8.21
C GLN A 162 -4.68 -8.29 -6.70
N THR A 163 -4.27 -9.43 -6.17
CA THR A 163 -4.29 -9.69 -4.72
C THR A 163 -3.37 -8.74 -3.95
N VAL A 164 -2.15 -8.53 -4.47
CA VAL A 164 -1.20 -7.55 -3.91
C VAL A 164 -1.80 -6.14 -3.93
N LEU A 165 -2.41 -5.74 -5.04
CA LEU A 165 -3.04 -4.43 -5.19
C LEU A 165 -4.19 -4.23 -4.20
N GLN A 166 -5.04 -5.25 -4.00
CA GLN A 166 -6.10 -5.21 -2.98
C GLN A 166 -5.52 -5.07 -1.57
N GLY A 167 -4.46 -5.81 -1.26
CA GLY A 167 -3.73 -5.68 0.00
C GLY A 167 -3.19 -4.26 0.20
N LEU A 168 -2.54 -3.67 -0.79
CA LEU A 168 -2.04 -2.29 -0.73
C LEU A 168 -3.16 -1.27 -0.48
N LYS A 169 -4.31 -1.40 -1.16
CA LYS A 169 -5.48 -0.55 -0.94
C LYS A 169 -6.05 -0.68 0.47
N ALA A 170 -6.19 -1.90 0.98
CA ALA A 170 -6.66 -2.13 2.35
C ALA A 170 -5.74 -1.47 3.39
N LEU A 171 -4.44 -1.55 3.19
CA LEU A 171 -3.43 -0.93 4.04
C LEU A 171 -3.52 0.61 4.03
N GLN A 172 -3.70 1.20 2.85
CA GLN A 172 -3.87 2.65 2.70
C GLN A 172 -5.12 3.16 3.42
N ILE A 173 -6.22 2.40 3.35
CA ILE A 173 -7.46 2.70 4.08
C ILE A 173 -7.21 2.65 5.59
N GLU A 174 -6.52 1.63 6.09
CA GLU A 174 -6.19 1.50 7.53
C GLU A 174 -5.34 2.68 8.03
N GLU A 175 -4.30 3.07 7.29
CA GLU A 175 -3.46 4.23 7.64
C GLU A 175 -4.28 5.52 7.65
N SER A 176 -5.12 5.74 6.63
CA SER A 176 -6.00 6.89 6.56
C SER A 176 -7.00 6.93 7.73
N ALA A 177 -7.56 5.78 8.12
CA ALA A 177 -8.47 5.69 9.26
C ALA A 177 -7.76 6.04 10.58
N LYS A 178 -6.53 5.60 10.78
CA LYS A 178 -5.72 5.97 11.97
C LYS A 178 -5.42 7.46 12.01
N GLU A 179 -5.08 8.07 10.86
CA GLU A 179 -4.83 9.50 10.79
C GLU A 179 -6.10 10.32 11.09
N ILE A 180 -7.25 9.92 10.53
CA ILE A 180 -8.55 10.54 10.82
C ILE A 180 -8.86 10.42 12.32
N GLY A 181 -8.69 9.25 12.93
CA GLY A 181 -8.90 9.06 14.37
C GLY A 181 -8.09 10.05 15.21
N ARG A 182 -6.80 10.22 14.91
CA ARG A 182 -5.93 11.18 15.59
C ARG A 182 -6.41 12.63 15.44
N LYS A 183 -6.84 13.02 14.22
CA LYS A 183 -7.38 14.38 13.95
C LYS A 183 -8.69 14.63 14.69
N VAL A 184 -9.54 13.61 14.83
CA VAL A 184 -10.79 13.71 15.60
C VAL A 184 -10.50 13.94 17.10
N GLU A 185 -9.54 13.22 17.67
CA GLU A 185 -9.12 13.43 19.07
C GLU A 185 -8.54 14.83 19.30
N GLU A 186 -7.76 15.34 18.34
CA GLU A 186 -7.23 16.70 18.40
C GLU A 186 -8.34 17.75 18.32
N LEU A 187 -9.31 17.56 17.42
CA LEU A 187 -10.49 18.42 17.31
C LEU A 187 -11.32 18.41 18.61
N ALA A 188 -11.52 17.26 19.23
CA ALA A 188 -12.24 17.15 20.50
C ALA A 188 -11.55 17.97 21.61
N ARG A 189 -10.20 17.96 21.66
CA ARG A 189 -9.43 18.79 22.61
C ARG A 189 -9.61 20.28 22.34
N HIS A 190 -9.60 20.71 21.07
CA HIS A 190 -9.82 22.11 20.69
C HIS A 190 -11.23 22.59 21.04
N LEU A 191 -12.24 21.73 20.81
CA LEU A 191 -13.63 22.04 21.19
C LEU A 191 -13.79 22.19 22.70
N SER A 192 -13.18 21.31 23.49
CA SER A 192 -13.19 21.42 24.96
C SER A 192 -12.53 22.70 25.45
N ALA A 193 -11.40 23.08 24.86
CA ALA A 193 -10.71 24.33 25.19
C ALA A 193 -11.59 25.57 24.81
N TYR A 194 -12.21 25.53 23.64
CA TYR A 194 -13.13 26.58 23.21
C TYR A 194 -14.30 26.75 24.19
N ASP A 195 -14.94 25.66 24.60
CA ASP A 195 -16.04 25.67 25.56
C ASP A 195 -15.62 26.31 26.90
N GLN A 196 -14.44 25.98 27.41
CA GLN A 196 -13.88 26.57 28.62
C GLN A 196 -13.65 28.06 28.48
N TYR A 197 -13.15 28.55 27.33
CA TYR A 197 -12.98 29.97 27.11
C TYR A 197 -14.33 30.70 26.97
N MET A 198 -15.31 30.12 26.30
CA MET A 198 -16.65 30.66 26.17
C MET A 198 -17.34 30.75 27.53
N SER A 199 -17.22 29.73 28.38
CA SER A 199 -17.74 29.75 29.76
C SER A 199 -17.09 30.88 30.60
N LYS A 200 -15.75 31.03 30.55
CA LYS A 200 -15.06 32.14 31.23
C LYS A 200 -15.50 33.50 30.72
N LEU A 201 -15.69 33.65 29.41
CA LEU A 201 -16.18 34.87 28.83
C LEU A 201 -17.59 35.23 29.35
N GLY A 202 -18.49 34.23 29.40
CA GLY A 202 -19.83 34.37 29.92
C GLY A 202 -19.84 34.87 31.37
N VAL A 203 -19.03 34.28 32.26
CA VAL A 203 -18.88 34.71 33.64
C VAL A 203 -18.35 36.15 33.73
N THR A 204 -17.34 36.50 32.92
CA THR A 204 -16.75 37.86 32.92
C THR A 204 -17.76 38.91 32.44
N LEU A 205 -18.51 38.61 31.39
CA LEU A 205 -19.59 39.46 30.90
C LEU A 205 -20.68 39.65 31.98
N GLY A 206 -21.11 38.59 32.63
CA GLY A 206 -22.08 38.67 33.73
C GLY A 206 -21.60 39.54 34.89
N THR A 207 -20.32 39.45 35.26
CA THR A 207 -19.68 40.29 36.27
C THR A 207 -19.65 41.76 35.82
N THR A 208 -19.27 42.04 34.56
CA THR A 208 -19.21 43.37 33.98
C THR A 208 -20.58 44.02 33.97
N VAL A 209 -21.63 43.33 33.55
CA VAL A 209 -23.03 43.78 33.60
C VAL A 209 -23.45 44.07 35.05
N GLY A 210 -23.05 43.20 36.00
CA GLY A 210 -23.30 43.46 37.43
C GLY A 210 -22.70 44.77 37.92
N HIS A 211 -21.42 45.03 37.63
CA HIS A 211 -20.76 46.29 38.00
C HIS A 211 -21.39 47.49 37.34
N TYR A 212 -21.77 47.37 36.07
CA TYR A 212 -22.47 48.43 35.36
C TYR A 212 -23.79 48.77 36.04
N ASN A 213 -24.62 47.80 36.33
CA ASN A 213 -25.91 48.02 36.99
C ASN A 213 -25.77 48.59 38.42
N GLU A 214 -24.75 48.15 39.18
CA GLU A 214 -24.45 48.70 40.51
C GLU A 214 -24.00 50.20 40.43
N ALA A 215 -23.19 50.55 39.44
CA ALA A 215 -22.80 51.94 39.20
C ALA A 215 -24.02 52.81 38.94
N TYR A 216 -24.96 52.34 38.15
CA TYR A 216 -26.24 53.11 37.92
C TYR A 216 -27.10 53.18 39.16
N LYS A 217 -27.18 52.21 40.00
CA LYS A 217 -27.90 52.33 41.31
C LYS A 217 -27.28 53.36 42.20
N LYS A 218 -25.94 53.42 42.28
CA LYS A 218 -25.26 54.50 43.04
C LYS A 218 -25.51 55.90 42.44
N PHE A 219 -25.49 56.01 41.13
CA PHE A 219 -25.80 57.26 40.44
C PHE A 219 -27.21 57.73 40.73
N ARG A 220 -28.21 56.84 40.77
CA ARG A 220 -29.60 57.16 41.17
C ARG A 220 -29.71 57.67 42.62
N SER A 221 -28.85 57.21 43.50
CA SER A 221 -28.76 57.69 44.87
C SER A 221 -28.21 59.14 44.93
N ILE A 222 -27.18 59.43 44.10
CA ILE A 222 -26.61 60.77 43.95
C ILE A 222 -27.66 61.72 43.38
N ASP A 223 -28.43 61.33 42.38
CA ASP A 223 -29.51 62.13 41.78
C ASP A 223 -30.57 62.48 42.82
N LYS A 224 -30.95 61.57 43.70
CA LYS A 224 -31.87 61.84 44.83
C LYS A 224 -31.29 62.84 45.82
N ASP A 225 -30.00 62.77 46.13
CA ASP A 225 -29.37 63.71 47.09
C ASP A 225 -29.21 65.10 46.46
N ILE A 226 -28.88 65.16 45.18
CA ILE A 226 -28.89 66.48 44.44
C ILE A 226 -30.28 67.09 44.39
N THR A 227 -31.31 66.32 44.08
CA THR A 227 -32.71 66.78 44.08
C THR A 227 -33.11 67.31 45.42
N LYS A 228 -32.67 66.74 46.55
CA LYS A 228 -32.95 67.28 47.88
C LYS A 228 -32.28 68.67 48.14
N ILE A 229 -31.09 68.85 47.54
CA ILE A 229 -30.30 70.09 47.76
C ILE A 229 -30.75 71.18 46.80
N THR A 230 -31.00 70.89 45.52
CA THR A 230 -31.27 71.87 44.44
C THR A 230 -32.73 72.03 44.09
N GLY A 231 -33.59 71.11 44.53
CA GLY A 231 -35.01 71.07 44.19
C GLY A 231 -35.32 70.56 42.79
N THR A 232 -34.30 70.20 41.98
CA THR A 232 -34.44 69.70 40.60
C THR A 232 -33.67 68.43 40.37
N PRO A 233 -34.24 67.36 39.79
CA PRO A 233 -33.53 66.15 39.44
C PRO A 233 -32.61 66.39 38.23
N ILE A 234 -31.50 65.67 38.14
CA ILE A 234 -30.62 65.68 36.95
C ILE A 234 -31.32 65.01 35.77
N GLY A 235 -32.32 64.15 36.00
CA GLY A 235 -33.19 63.58 34.97
C GLY A 235 -32.52 62.43 34.16
N ILE A 236 -31.49 61.77 34.69
CA ILE A 236 -30.87 60.64 34.03
C ILE A 236 -31.55 59.33 34.49
N GLU A 237 -32.29 58.72 33.60
CA GLU A 237 -32.88 57.42 33.82
C GLU A 237 -31.84 56.36 33.51
N PRO A 238 -31.44 55.45 34.49
CA PRO A 238 -30.49 54.40 34.25
C PRO A 238 -31.09 53.30 33.40
N THR A 239 -30.44 52.98 32.27
CA THR A 239 -30.74 51.80 31.49
C THR A 239 -30.04 50.60 32.13
N LEU A 240 -30.77 49.66 32.71
CA LEU A 240 -30.21 48.42 33.24
C LEU A 240 -29.98 47.45 32.05
N LEU A 241 -28.87 46.74 32.10
CA LEU A 241 -28.55 45.71 31.12
C LEU A 241 -28.91 44.31 31.68
N ASP A 242 -29.47 43.48 30.85
CA ASP A 242 -29.68 42.08 31.20
C ASP A 242 -28.34 41.31 31.20
N ARG A 243 -28.18 40.43 32.14
CA ARG A 243 -27.04 39.50 32.12
C ARG A 243 -27.18 38.58 30.91
N PRO A 244 -26.07 38.21 30.27
CA PRO A 244 -26.10 37.11 29.30
C PRO A 244 -26.79 35.93 29.97
N ASN A 245 -27.82 35.39 29.35
CA ASN A 245 -28.46 34.19 29.84
C ASN A 245 -27.39 33.10 30.06
N GLU A 246 -27.28 32.61 31.29
CA GLU A 246 -26.70 31.31 31.49
C GLU A 246 -27.51 30.39 30.58
N ALA A 247 -26.87 29.84 29.55
CA ALA A 247 -27.52 29.02 28.53
C ALA A 247 -28.38 27.99 29.25
N GLY A 248 -29.70 28.14 29.05
CA GLY A 248 -30.68 27.28 29.66
C GLY A 248 -30.45 25.80 29.37
N GLU A 249 -30.85 25.02 30.32
CA GLU A 249 -30.95 23.56 30.32
C GLU A 249 -31.38 22.91 28.98
#